data_1d4beaf9d085b7eaa57b1e59ff098ccb
#
_entry.id   1d4beaf9d085b7eaa57b1e59ff098ccb
#
_cell.length_a   1.000
_cell.length_b   1.000
_cell.length_c   1.000
_cell.angle_alpha   90.00
_cell.angle_beta   90.00
_cell.angle_gamma   90.00
#
_symmetry.space_group_name_H-M   'P 1'
#
loop_
_entity.id
_entity.type
_entity.pdbx_description
1 polymer ?
#
loop_
_entity_poly.entity_id
_entity_poly.type
_entity_poly.pdbx_seq_one_letter_code
_entity_poly.pdbx_strand_id
1 'polypeptide(L)'
;MSAVEYIAAAALAWLVGFLPLFEIYVALPVGLAAGLDPISATFWSAFGNIVPLWLVDLGYERLRQIERVDRYLSVLRRERVERALDRWGWFAVILATPLLGVWTMALAAKGLGMSTRPFLLASTVSVAFYAVLITVSIQLGLEFIEA
;
A
#
# COMPACT_ATOMS: atom_id res chain seq x y z
N MET A 1 3.42 -20.35 19.16
CA MET A 1 3.94 -20.40 17.77
C MET A 1 5.45 -20.60 17.80
N SER A 2 5.97 -21.57 17.06
CA SER A 2 7.41 -21.77 16.91
C SER A 2 8.04 -20.66 16.06
N ALA A 3 9.37 -20.51 16.11
CA ALA A 3 10.07 -19.49 15.29
C ALA A 3 9.85 -19.73 13.78
N VAL A 4 9.77 -20.99 13.34
CA VAL A 4 9.53 -21.34 11.94
C VAL A 4 8.11 -20.95 11.51
N GLU A 5 7.12 -21.24 12.33
CA GLU A 5 5.73 -20.84 12.07
C GLU A 5 5.57 -19.32 12.02
N TYR A 6 6.24 -18.60 12.93
CA TYR A 6 6.24 -17.13 12.92
C TYR A 6 6.81 -16.57 11.62
N ILE A 7 7.99 -17.07 11.17
CA ILE A 7 8.62 -16.61 9.94
C ILE A 7 7.74 -16.91 8.74
N ALA A 8 7.12 -18.09 8.68
CA ALA A 8 6.22 -18.46 7.59
C ALA A 8 4.97 -17.55 7.54
N ALA A 9 4.35 -17.29 8.69
CA ALA A 9 3.19 -16.40 8.79
C ALA A 9 3.55 -14.93 8.44
N ALA A 10 4.71 -14.46 8.91
CA ALA A 10 5.23 -13.13 8.60
C ALA A 10 5.53 -12.97 7.10
N ALA A 11 6.18 -13.97 6.49
CA ALA A 11 6.47 -13.99 5.06
C ALA A 11 5.18 -14.03 4.23
N LEU A 12 4.16 -14.77 4.67
CA LEU A 12 2.85 -14.82 4.02
C LEU A 12 2.15 -13.46 4.07
N ALA A 13 2.07 -12.83 5.25
CA ALA A 13 1.47 -11.50 5.41
C ALA A 13 2.19 -10.45 4.57
N TRP A 14 3.54 -10.48 4.58
CA TRP A 14 4.36 -9.60 3.76
C TRP A 14 4.11 -9.81 2.26
N LEU A 15 4.11 -11.07 1.80
CA LEU A 15 3.91 -11.39 0.38
C LEU A 15 2.53 -10.97 -0.11
N VAL A 16 1.48 -11.23 0.68
CA VAL A 16 0.12 -10.83 0.34
C VAL A 16 0.01 -9.30 0.28
N GLY A 17 0.64 -8.58 1.22
CA GLY A 17 0.70 -7.12 1.21
C GLY A 17 1.47 -6.54 0.01
N PHE A 18 2.47 -7.27 -0.46
CA PHE A 18 3.25 -6.88 -1.63
C PHE A 18 2.49 -7.03 -2.96
N LEU A 19 1.59 -8.00 -3.05
CA LEU A 19 0.89 -8.31 -4.30
C LEU A 19 -0.15 -7.23 -4.66
N PRO A 20 -0.23 -6.82 -5.96
CA PRO A 20 -1.01 -5.65 -6.38
C PRO A 20 -2.53 -5.78 -6.25
N LEU A 21 -3.08 -6.95 -5.98
CA LEU A 21 -4.53 -7.18 -5.90
C LEU A 21 -5.02 -7.38 -4.47
N PHE A 22 -4.15 -7.73 -3.54
CA PHE A 22 -4.54 -8.12 -2.19
C PHE A 22 -4.31 -7.01 -1.18
N GLU A 23 -3.21 -6.31 -1.29
CA GLU A 23 -2.87 -5.15 -0.47
C GLU A 23 -3.08 -5.36 1.04
N ILE A 24 -3.11 -4.28 1.80
CA ILE A 24 -3.20 -4.32 3.25
C ILE A 24 -4.53 -4.90 3.75
N TYR A 25 -5.62 -4.74 2.98
CA TYR A 25 -6.96 -5.20 3.35
C TYR A 25 -7.06 -6.72 3.46
N VAL A 26 -6.30 -7.44 2.66
CA VAL A 26 -6.23 -8.90 2.68
C VAL A 26 -5.04 -9.38 3.48
N ALA A 27 -3.90 -8.71 3.37
CA ALA A 27 -2.66 -9.11 4.03
C ALA A 27 -2.81 -9.16 5.56
N LEU A 28 -3.47 -8.17 6.15
CA LEU A 28 -3.62 -8.06 7.59
C LEU A 28 -4.51 -9.16 8.16
N PRO A 29 -5.75 -9.41 7.67
CA PRO A 29 -6.54 -10.56 8.08
C PRO A 29 -5.84 -11.90 7.86
N VAL A 30 -5.10 -12.07 6.76
CA VAL A 30 -4.33 -13.28 6.47
C VAL A 30 -3.22 -13.48 7.50
N GLY A 31 -2.50 -12.42 7.88
CA GLY A 31 -1.47 -12.48 8.92
C GLY A 31 -2.03 -12.90 10.28
N LEU A 32 -3.18 -12.32 10.68
CA LEU A 32 -3.90 -12.70 11.90
C LEU A 32 -4.38 -14.15 11.84
N ALA A 33 -4.99 -14.58 10.74
CA ALA A 33 -5.45 -15.95 10.55
C ALA A 33 -4.30 -16.97 10.54
N ALA A 34 -3.10 -16.56 10.10
CA ALA A 34 -1.89 -17.36 10.17
C ALA A 34 -1.27 -17.45 11.59
N GLY A 35 -1.86 -16.77 12.59
CA GLY A 35 -1.47 -16.83 13.99
C GLY A 35 -0.49 -15.74 14.42
N LEU A 36 -0.26 -14.70 13.60
CA LEU A 36 0.49 -13.52 14.06
C LEU A 36 -0.34 -12.74 15.09
N ASP A 37 0.35 -12.19 16.10
CA ASP A 37 -0.25 -11.19 16.95
C ASP A 37 -0.59 -9.90 16.15
N PRO A 38 -1.51 -9.06 16.65
CA PRO A 38 -1.98 -7.88 15.91
C PRO A 38 -0.86 -6.92 15.51
N ILE A 39 0.17 -6.76 16.33
CA ILE A 39 1.30 -5.87 16.07
C ILE A 39 2.15 -6.42 14.93
N SER A 40 2.50 -7.71 15.01
CA SER A 40 3.27 -8.41 13.96
C SER A 40 2.52 -8.46 12.65
N ALA A 41 1.21 -8.78 12.66
CA ALA A 41 0.38 -8.79 11.46
C ALA A 41 0.34 -7.41 10.80
N THR A 42 0.12 -6.35 11.59
CA THR A 42 0.12 -4.96 11.11
C THR A 42 1.45 -4.60 10.48
N PHE A 43 2.56 -4.89 11.18
CA PHE A 43 3.89 -4.55 10.71
C PHE A 43 4.24 -5.24 9.38
N TRP A 44 4.10 -6.56 9.32
CA TRP A 44 4.49 -7.32 8.13
C TRP A 44 3.60 -7.03 6.93
N SER A 45 2.30 -6.85 7.13
CA SER A 45 1.36 -6.47 6.06
C SER A 45 1.66 -5.07 5.54
N ALA A 46 1.88 -4.09 6.42
CA ALA A 46 2.22 -2.73 6.03
C ALA A 46 3.59 -2.67 5.34
N PHE A 47 4.59 -3.40 5.85
CA PHE A 47 5.91 -3.45 5.23
C PHE A 47 5.84 -4.04 3.82
N GLY A 48 5.10 -5.15 3.62
CA GLY A 48 4.85 -5.71 2.29
C GLY A 48 4.22 -4.69 1.34
N ASN A 49 3.26 -3.92 1.85
CA ASN A 49 2.53 -2.92 1.06
C ASN A 49 3.35 -1.64 0.76
N ILE A 50 4.36 -1.33 1.55
CA ILE A 50 5.25 -0.17 1.33
C ILE A 50 6.36 -0.48 0.31
N VAL A 51 6.86 -1.70 0.26
CA VAL A 51 7.96 -2.09 -0.65
C VAL A 51 7.69 -1.75 -2.12
N PRO A 52 6.47 -1.97 -2.68
CA PRO A 52 6.14 -1.56 -4.05
C PRO A 52 6.37 -0.09 -4.37
N LEU A 53 6.17 0.82 -3.41
CA LEU A 53 6.41 2.25 -3.59
C LEU A 53 7.86 2.53 -4.00
N TRP A 54 8.79 1.88 -3.30
CA TRP A 54 10.22 1.99 -3.57
C TRP A 54 10.63 1.30 -4.86
N LEU A 55 10.04 0.12 -5.14
CA LEU A 55 10.33 -0.62 -6.38
C LEU A 55 9.87 0.15 -7.61
N VAL A 56 8.68 0.75 -7.56
CA VAL A 56 8.19 1.59 -8.65
C VAL A 56 9.08 2.82 -8.80
N ASP A 57 9.47 3.47 -7.71
CA ASP A 57 10.35 4.63 -7.77
C ASP A 57 11.69 4.32 -8.44
N LEU A 58 12.33 3.24 -8.04
CA LEU A 58 13.61 2.78 -8.59
C LEU A 58 13.50 2.25 -10.02
N GLY A 59 12.38 1.62 -10.36
CA GLY A 59 12.16 0.96 -11.64
C GLY A 59 11.40 1.78 -12.68
N TYR A 60 10.91 2.97 -12.32
CA TYR A 60 9.99 3.76 -13.15
C TYR A 60 10.47 4.00 -14.58
N GLU A 61 11.72 4.40 -14.75
CA GLU A 61 12.28 4.67 -16.08
C GLU A 61 12.33 3.42 -16.97
N ARG A 62 12.54 2.24 -16.35
CA ARG A 62 12.49 0.96 -17.08
C ARG A 62 11.04 0.56 -17.40
N LEU A 63 10.11 0.82 -16.47
CA LEU A 63 8.68 0.52 -16.65
C LEU A 63 8.08 1.37 -17.78
N ARG A 64 8.49 2.62 -17.94
CA ARG A 64 8.06 3.49 -19.04
C ARG A 64 8.45 2.98 -20.43
N GLN A 65 9.48 2.16 -20.55
CA GLN A 65 9.87 1.56 -21.84
C GLN A 65 8.88 0.47 -22.28
N ILE A 66 7.98 0.02 -21.40
CA ILE A 66 6.92 -0.92 -21.72
C ILE A 66 5.73 -0.14 -22.28
N GLU A 67 5.44 -0.32 -23.56
CA GLU A 67 4.40 0.42 -24.31
C GLU A 67 3.01 0.43 -23.64
N ARG A 68 2.64 -0.67 -22.98
CA ARG A 68 1.37 -0.77 -22.22
C ARG A 68 1.35 0.12 -21.00
N VAL A 69 2.47 0.20 -20.29
CA VAL A 69 2.62 1.04 -19.09
C VAL A 69 2.62 2.51 -19.49
N ASP A 70 3.38 2.88 -20.51
CA ASP A 70 3.43 4.26 -20.99
C ASP A 70 2.06 4.76 -21.51
N ARG A 71 1.32 3.91 -22.19
CA ARG A 71 -0.06 4.22 -22.63
C ARG A 71 -1.00 4.42 -21.43
N TYR A 72 -0.90 3.60 -20.38
CA TYR A 72 -1.68 3.77 -19.16
C TYR A 72 -1.32 5.07 -18.44
N LEU A 73 -0.03 5.37 -18.31
CA LEU A 73 0.47 6.59 -17.68
C LEU A 73 0.07 7.85 -18.48
N SER A 74 0.03 7.79 -19.81
CA SER A 74 -0.42 8.91 -20.66
C SER A 74 -1.90 9.26 -20.45
N VAL A 75 -2.74 8.26 -20.15
CA VAL A 75 -4.16 8.48 -19.80
C VAL A 75 -4.32 9.16 -18.44
N LEU A 76 -3.42 8.88 -17.51
CA LEU A 76 -3.42 9.49 -16.16
C LEU A 76 -2.92 10.96 -16.18
N ARG A 77 -2.11 11.34 -17.17
CA ARG A 77 -1.59 12.71 -17.37
C ARG A 77 -2.64 13.71 -17.89
N ARG A 78 -3.90 13.57 -17.51
CA ARG A 78 -4.90 14.56 -17.86
C ARG A 78 -4.75 15.79 -16.97
N GLU A 79 -4.82 16.99 -17.57
CA GLU A 79 -4.71 18.30 -16.90
C GLU A 79 -5.60 18.45 -15.64
N ARG A 80 -6.72 17.71 -15.57
CA ARG A 80 -7.60 17.72 -14.39
C ARG A 80 -6.99 17.01 -13.18
N VAL A 81 -6.22 15.95 -13.44
CA VAL A 81 -5.56 15.17 -12.37
C VAL A 81 -4.33 15.93 -11.88
N GLU A 82 -3.56 16.55 -12.78
CA GLU A 82 -2.45 17.44 -12.42
C GLU A 82 -2.94 18.59 -11.53
N ARG A 83 -4.00 19.28 -11.93
CA ARG A 83 -4.57 20.39 -11.14
C ARG A 83 -5.14 19.93 -9.79
N ALA A 84 -5.72 18.76 -9.69
CA ALA A 84 -6.20 18.21 -8.42
C ALA A 84 -5.03 17.86 -7.48
N LEU A 85 -3.95 17.30 -8.02
CA LEU A 85 -2.74 16.98 -7.27
C LEU A 85 -1.97 18.22 -6.84
N ASP A 86 -1.89 19.26 -7.68
CA ASP A 86 -1.28 20.55 -7.33
C ASP A 86 -2.04 21.27 -6.21
N ARG A 87 -3.35 21.11 -6.17
CA ARG A 87 -4.21 21.79 -5.17
C ARG A 87 -4.34 21.01 -3.86
N TRP A 88 -4.42 19.69 -3.91
CA TRP A 88 -4.64 18.83 -2.75
C TRP A 88 -3.40 17.97 -2.41
N GLY A 89 -2.41 17.96 -3.27
CA GLY A 89 -1.07 17.39 -3.11
C GLY A 89 -1.05 16.08 -2.33
N TRP A 90 -0.36 16.09 -1.23
CA TRP A 90 -0.15 14.93 -0.38
C TRP A 90 -1.42 14.42 0.35
N PHE A 91 -2.43 15.28 0.62
CA PHE A 91 -3.72 14.83 1.17
C PHE A 91 -4.46 13.92 0.19
N ALA A 92 -4.45 14.25 -1.11
CA ALA A 92 -5.03 13.39 -2.12
C ALA A 92 -4.32 12.04 -2.19
N VAL A 93 -2.99 12.01 -2.03
CA VAL A 93 -2.21 10.77 -1.96
C VAL A 93 -2.62 9.93 -0.75
N ILE A 94 -2.73 10.53 0.44
CA ILE A 94 -3.11 9.82 1.66
C ILE A 94 -4.49 9.17 1.53
N LEU A 95 -5.46 9.90 1.01
CA LEU A 95 -6.84 9.40 0.86
C LEU A 95 -7.00 8.42 -0.31
N ALA A 96 -6.27 8.63 -1.40
CA ALA A 96 -6.42 7.83 -2.61
C ALA A 96 -5.61 6.53 -2.58
N THR A 97 -4.49 6.49 -1.84
CA THR A 97 -3.64 5.29 -1.77
C THR A 97 -4.41 4.04 -1.37
N PRO A 98 -5.23 4.04 -0.30
CA PRO A 98 -5.98 2.85 0.09
C PRO A 98 -7.11 2.50 -0.86
N LEU A 99 -7.61 3.44 -1.67
CA LEU A 99 -8.71 3.21 -2.60
C LEU A 99 -8.24 2.72 -3.97
N LEU A 100 -7.10 3.21 -4.43
CA LEU A 100 -6.56 2.92 -5.76
C LEU A 100 -5.47 1.85 -5.73
N GLY A 101 -4.99 1.56 -4.54
CA GLY A 101 -3.88 0.65 -4.32
C GLY A 101 -2.51 1.27 -4.49
N VAL A 102 -1.55 0.71 -3.76
CA VAL A 102 -0.17 1.25 -3.65
C VAL A 102 0.54 1.24 -5.00
N TRP A 103 0.40 0.17 -5.76
CA TRP A 103 1.01 0.02 -7.08
C TRP A 103 0.47 1.05 -8.07
N THR A 104 -0.85 1.21 -8.13
CA THR A 104 -1.51 2.18 -9.02
C THR A 104 -1.13 3.59 -8.65
N MET A 105 -1.14 3.91 -7.35
CA MET A 105 -0.76 5.23 -6.85
C MET A 105 0.70 5.56 -7.12
N ALA A 106 1.62 4.60 -6.97
CA ALA A 106 3.03 4.80 -7.26
C ALA A 106 3.26 5.11 -8.74
N LEU A 107 2.63 4.34 -9.63
CA LEU A 107 2.72 4.58 -11.09
C LEU A 107 2.08 5.91 -11.48
N ALA A 108 0.90 6.23 -10.93
CA ALA A 108 0.21 7.48 -11.21
C ALA A 108 1.00 8.71 -10.76
N ALA A 109 1.52 8.70 -9.53
CA ALA A 109 2.30 9.80 -8.98
C ALA A 109 3.57 10.07 -9.80
N LYS A 110 4.27 9.02 -10.21
CA LYS A 110 5.44 9.14 -11.09
C LYS A 110 5.05 9.61 -12.50
N GLY A 111 3.97 9.09 -13.04
CA GLY A 111 3.44 9.52 -14.35
C GLY A 111 3.07 11.00 -14.38
N LEU A 112 2.60 11.54 -13.28
CA LEU A 112 2.24 12.94 -13.10
C LEU A 112 3.42 13.85 -12.72
N GLY A 113 4.62 13.28 -12.58
CA GLY A 113 5.83 14.06 -12.24
C GLY A 113 5.90 14.51 -10.79
N MET A 114 5.17 13.86 -9.87
CA MET A 114 5.24 14.20 -8.46
C MET A 114 6.65 13.97 -7.90
N SER A 115 7.06 14.86 -7.00
CA SER A 115 8.34 14.73 -6.30
C SER A 115 8.37 13.43 -5.49
N THR A 116 9.40 12.62 -5.70
CA THR A 116 9.56 11.29 -5.07
C THR A 116 9.44 11.31 -3.55
N ARG A 117 10.23 12.17 -2.88
CA ARG A 117 10.28 12.18 -1.41
C ARG A 117 8.94 12.50 -0.74
N PRO A 118 8.22 13.59 -1.09
CA PRO A 118 6.91 13.88 -0.51
C PRO A 118 5.89 12.76 -0.80
N PHE A 119 5.93 12.20 -2.01
CA PHE A 119 5.04 11.11 -2.39
C PHE A 119 5.29 9.84 -1.54
N LEU A 120 6.54 9.39 -1.42
CA LEU A 120 6.90 8.22 -0.63
C LEU A 120 6.53 8.40 0.85
N LEU A 121 6.78 9.60 1.41
CA LEU A 121 6.39 9.89 2.79
C LEU A 121 4.88 9.86 2.98
N ALA A 122 4.12 10.55 2.13
CA ALA A 122 2.66 10.58 2.21
C ALA A 122 2.04 9.19 2.06
N SER A 123 2.51 8.40 1.09
CA SER A 123 2.02 7.02 0.88
C SER A 123 2.40 6.09 2.03
N THR A 124 3.61 6.19 2.57
CA THR A 124 4.04 5.40 3.74
C THR A 124 3.19 5.73 4.97
N VAL A 125 2.95 7.02 5.23
CA VAL A 125 2.08 7.48 6.32
C VAL A 125 0.65 6.97 6.10
N SER A 126 0.14 7.05 4.87
CA SER A 126 -1.18 6.51 4.51
C SER A 126 -1.29 5.03 4.83
N VAL A 127 -0.37 4.20 4.31
CA VAL A 127 -0.37 2.74 4.56
C VAL A 127 -0.29 2.44 6.05
N ALA A 128 0.62 3.10 6.80
CA ALA A 128 0.75 2.89 8.23
C ALA A 128 -0.53 3.26 8.99
N PHE A 129 -1.13 4.41 8.67
CA PHE A 129 -2.38 4.86 9.27
C PHE A 129 -3.53 3.87 9.02
N TYR A 130 -3.73 3.45 7.78
CA TYR A 130 -4.79 2.50 7.44
C TYR A 130 -4.51 1.09 8.01
N ALA A 131 -3.25 0.67 8.09
CA ALA A 131 -2.88 -0.57 8.76
C ALA A 131 -3.34 -0.60 10.21
N VAL A 132 -3.03 0.46 10.95
CA VAL A 132 -3.45 0.60 12.36
C VAL A 132 -4.98 0.70 12.46
N LEU A 133 -5.61 1.49 11.60
CA LEU A 133 -7.08 1.64 11.60
C LEU A 133 -7.78 0.30 11.38
N ILE A 134 -7.34 -0.49 10.40
CA ILE A 134 -7.91 -1.81 10.11
C ILE A 134 -7.68 -2.76 11.28
N THR A 135 -6.46 -2.79 11.84
CA THR A 135 -6.14 -3.63 13.00
C THR A 135 -7.06 -3.33 14.18
N VAL A 136 -7.20 -2.05 14.53
CA VAL A 136 -8.07 -1.62 15.62
C VAL A 136 -9.53 -2.00 15.33
N SER A 137 -9.99 -1.79 14.09
CA SER A 137 -11.36 -2.15 13.70
C SER A 137 -11.63 -3.65 13.83
N ILE A 138 -10.66 -4.50 13.45
CA ILE A 138 -10.78 -5.95 13.59
C ILE A 138 -10.83 -6.34 15.07
N GLN A 139 -9.93 -5.78 15.90
CA GLN A 139 -9.88 -6.10 17.33
C GLN A 139 -11.18 -5.71 18.04
N LEU A 140 -11.69 -4.50 17.82
CA LEU A 140 -12.96 -4.06 18.38
C LEU A 140 -14.15 -4.92 17.89
N GLY A 141 -14.13 -5.33 16.61
CA GLY A 141 -15.16 -6.23 16.07
C GLY A 141 -15.15 -7.61 16.72
N LEU A 142 -13.97 -8.17 17.01
CA LEU A 142 -13.83 -9.44 17.72
C LEU A 142 -14.31 -9.34 19.16
N GLU A 143 -13.94 -8.30 19.90
CA GLU A 143 -14.41 -8.05 21.26
C GLU A 143 -15.94 -7.95 21.34
N PHE A 144 -16.58 -7.34 20.31
CA PHE A 144 -18.04 -7.22 20.23
C PHE A 144 -18.76 -8.56 19.98
N ILE A 145 -18.10 -9.53 19.34
CA ILE A 145 -18.67 -10.85 19.05
C ILE A 145 -18.53 -11.79 20.26
N GLU A 146 -17.49 -11.59 21.06
CA GLU A 146 -17.19 -12.40 22.24
C GLU A 146 -17.94 -11.94 23.51
N ALA A 147 -18.53 -10.74 23.52
CA ALA A 147 -19.28 -10.14 24.63
C ALA A 147 -20.76 -10.53 24.61
#